data_bfbdca33961831a2e26f40c9a32ef970
#
_entry.id   bfbdca33961831a2e26f40c9a32ef970
#
_cell.length_a   1.000
_cell.length_b   1.000
_cell.length_c   1.000
_cell.angle_alpha   90.00
_cell.angle_beta   90.00
_cell.angle_gamma   90.00
#
_symmetry.space_group_name_H-M   'P 1'
#
loop_
_entity.id
_entity.type
_entity.pdbx_description
1 polymer ?
#
loop_
_entity_poly.entity_id
_entity_poly.type
_entity_poly.pdbx_seq_one_letter_code
_entity_poly.pdbx_strand_id
1 'polypeptide(L)'
;SEPMTGELEEITCWENQVAMLLCFHKLGYKNIIASDIDDLRTADIPAVFKGTDFITIKLICSDLHQIQEQMKNRPNNGLIDYELQKKMNEKNINRPPLINEVEIDVAGKSIEEVLEQAVNIIETAPSRLDYEYTKPEKDLFYSWVFSNGLR
;
A
#
# COMPACT_ATOMS: atom_id res chain seq x y z
N SER A 1 -29.38 -11.75 2.10
CA SER A 1 -28.45 -10.80 1.46
C SER A 1 -27.47 -11.59 0.61
N GLU A 2 -27.26 -11.21 -0.62
CA GLU A 2 -26.22 -11.80 -1.44
C GLU A 2 -24.85 -11.53 -0.79
N PRO A 3 -23.90 -12.48 -0.87
CA PRO A 3 -22.55 -12.25 -0.39
C PRO A 3 -21.91 -11.10 -1.17
N MET A 4 -21.18 -10.21 -0.47
CA MET A 4 -20.42 -9.16 -1.13
C MET A 4 -19.44 -9.77 -2.12
N THR A 5 -19.35 -9.20 -3.32
CA THR A 5 -18.28 -9.55 -4.25
C THR A 5 -16.95 -9.00 -3.74
N GLY A 6 -15.83 -9.64 -4.07
CA GLY A 6 -14.50 -9.16 -3.62
C GLY A 6 -14.22 -7.71 -3.98
N GLU A 7 -14.72 -7.22 -5.13
CA GLU A 7 -14.59 -5.82 -5.53
C GLU A 7 -15.40 -4.87 -4.63
N LEU A 8 -16.63 -5.24 -4.27
CA LEU A 8 -17.46 -4.43 -3.38
C LEU A 8 -16.91 -4.42 -1.94
N GLU A 9 -16.37 -5.55 -1.50
CA GLU A 9 -15.71 -5.67 -0.21
C GLU A 9 -14.48 -4.75 -0.12
N GLU A 10 -13.66 -4.75 -1.15
CA GLU A 10 -12.47 -3.92 -1.26
C GLU A 10 -12.81 -2.41 -1.27
N ILE A 11 -13.79 -2.01 -2.10
CA ILE A 11 -14.29 -0.61 -2.13
C ILE A 11 -14.81 -0.21 -0.75
N THR A 12 -15.58 -1.07 -0.08
CA THR A 12 -16.14 -0.78 1.23
C THR A 12 -15.05 -0.63 2.29
N CYS A 13 -14.03 -1.47 2.27
CA CYS A 13 -12.89 -1.36 3.17
C CYS A 13 -12.13 -0.04 2.95
N TRP A 14 -11.89 0.34 1.70
CA TRP A 14 -11.24 1.59 1.34
C TRP A 14 -12.04 2.82 1.83
N GLU A 15 -13.33 2.90 1.52
CA GLU A 15 -14.18 4.02 1.93
C GLU A 15 -14.25 4.17 3.45
N ASN A 16 -14.33 3.06 4.18
CA ASN A 16 -14.32 3.07 5.64
C ASN A 16 -12.96 3.55 6.18
N GLN A 17 -11.85 3.11 5.59
CA GLN A 17 -10.52 3.51 6.00
C GLN A 17 -10.30 5.01 5.78
N VAL A 18 -10.69 5.54 4.61
CA VAL A 18 -10.64 6.98 4.30
C VAL A 18 -11.48 7.78 5.28
N ALA A 19 -12.73 7.38 5.51
CA ALA A 19 -13.63 8.07 6.43
C ALA A 19 -13.05 8.13 7.85
N MET A 20 -12.45 7.05 8.33
CA MET A 20 -11.81 6.98 9.65
C MET A 20 -10.59 7.91 9.73
N LEU A 21 -9.70 7.89 8.72
CA LEU A 21 -8.51 8.73 8.68
C LEU A 21 -8.86 10.22 8.67
N LEU A 22 -9.81 10.63 7.83
CA LEU A 22 -10.29 12.01 7.75
C LEU A 22 -11.00 12.45 9.04
N CYS A 23 -11.73 11.54 9.69
CA CYS A 23 -12.36 11.82 10.99
C CYS A 23 -11.29 12.08 12.06
N PHE A 24 -10.29 11.25 12.19
CA PHE A 24 -9.20 11.45 13.14
C PHE A 24 -8.43 12.74 12.87
N HIS A 25 -8.12 13.03 11.61
CA HIS A 25 -7.48 14.28 11.21
C HIS A 25 -8.32 15.50 11.64
N LYS A 26 -9.62 15.48 11.36
CA LYS A 26 -10.56 16.55 11.75
C LYS A 26 -10.64 16.74 13.26
N LEU A 27 -10.50 15.67 14.05
CA LEU A 27 -10.49 15.71 15.52
C LEU A 27 -9.14 16.15 16.09
N GLY A 28 -8.15 16.45 15.25
CA GLY A 28 -6.84 16.96 15.65
C GLY A 28 -5.84 15.88 16.09
N TYR A 29 -6.11 14.61 15.82
CA TYR A 29 -5.12 13.56 16.02
C TYR A 29 -3.91 13.80 15.08
N LYS A 30 -2.73 13.59 15.64
CA LYS A 30 -1.45 13.67 14.91
C LYS A 30 -0.87 12.26 14.76
N ASN A 31 -0.01 12.08 13.74
CA ASN A 31 0.68 10.80 13.50
C ASN A 31 -0.29 9.63 13.32
N ILE A 32 -1.31 9.83 12.48
CA ILE A 32 -2.26 8.79 12.13
C ILE A 32 -1.57 7.86 11.14
N ILE A 33 -1.47 6.57 11.48
CA ILE A 33 -0.84 5.56 10.64
C ILE A 33 -1.92 4.59 10.17
N ALA A 34 -1.97 4.36 8.87
CA ALA A 34 -2.76 3.30 8.26
C ALA A 34 -1.83 2.34 7.54
N SER A 35 -2.15 1.06 7.60
CA SER A 35 -1.43 0.01 6.89
C SER A 35 -2.39 -0.82 6.05
N ASP A 36 -1.84 -1.66 5.21
CA ASP A 36 -2.60 -2.62 4.41
C ASP A 36 -3.55 -1.95 3.40
N ILE A 37 -3.09 -0.83 2.83
CA ILE A 37 -3.80 -0.19 1.72
C ILE A 37 -3.49 -0.99 0.45
N ASP A 38 -4.56 -1.46 -0.18
CA ASP A 38 -4.48 -2.20 -1.43
C ASP A 38 -3.84 -1.36 -2.55
N ASP A 39 -3.01 -2.01 -3.37
CA ASP A 39 -2.33 -1.37 -4.51
C ASP A 39 -3.30 -0.70 -5.49
N LEU A 40 -4.52 -1.24 -5.64
CA LEU A 40 -5.56 -0.59 -6.45
C LEU A 40 -5.95 0.78 -5.93
N ARG A 41 -5.86 0.99 -4.61
CA ARG A 41 -6.27 2.22 -3.92
C ARG A 41 -5.12 3.15 -3.62
N THR A 42 -3.90 2.65 -3.70
CA THR A 42 -2.71 3.51 -3.51
C THR A 42 -2.71 4.71 -4.46
N ALA A 43 -3.17 4.53 -5.69
CA ALA A 43 -3.32 5.61 -6.66
C ALA A 43 -4.42 6.63 -6.31
N ASP A 44 -5.33 6.32 -5.41
CA ASP A 44 -6.36 7.25 -4.94
C ASP A 44 -5.84 8.19 -3.83
N ILE A 45 -4.80 7.78 -3.09
CA ILE A 45 -4.26 8.50 -1.95
C ILE A 45 -3.96 9.97 -2.26
N PRO A 46 -3.20 10.32 -3.33
CA PRO A 46 -2.90 11.71 -3.61
C PRO A 46 -4.13 12.58 -3.91
N ALA A 47 -5.19 11.99 -4.46
CA ALA A 47 -6.43 12.74 -4.71
C ALA A 47 -7.23 12.95 -3.42
N VAL A 48 -7.35 11.91 -2.60
CA VAL A 48 -8.15 11.91 -1.36
C VAL A 48 -7.55 12.80 -0.28
N PHE A 49 -6.21 12.78 -0.13
CA PHE A 49 -5.50 13.49 0.93
C PHE A 49 -4.84 14.79 0.48
N LYS A 50 -5.18 15.31 -0.72
CA LYS A 50 -4.69 16.63 -1.17
C LYS A 50 -5.00 17.71 -0.14
N GLY A 51 -4.01 18.53 0.18
CA GLY A 51 -4.12 19.59 1.19
C GLY A 51 -3.89 19.12 2.64
N THR A 52 -3.65 17.83 2.85
CA THR A 52 -3.22 17.30 4.15
C THR A 52 -1.74 16.93 4.11
N ASP A 53 -1.10 16.93 5.29
CA ASP A 53 0.26 16.48 5.45
C ASP A 53 0.26 14.94 5.55
N PHE A 54 0.63 14.27 4.47
CA PHE A 54 0.71 12.80 4.40
C PHE A 54 1.96 12.33 3.68
N ILE A 55 2.44 11.18 4.07
CA ILE A 55 3.50 10.43 3.39
C ILE A 55 3.01 8.99 3.20
N THR A 56 3.21 8.46 2.00
CA THR A 56 3.03 7.04 1.70
C THR A 56 4.39 6.35 1.72
N ILE A 57 4.54 5.30 2.51
CA ILE A 57 5.75 4.46 2.51
C ILE A 57 5.41 3.19 1.75
N LYS A 58 6.05 3.01 0.59
CA LYS A 58 5.94 1.82 -0.24
C LYS A 58 7.05 0.85 0.12
N LEU A 59 6.70 -0.34 0.62
CA LEU A 59 7.66 -1.41 0.88
C LEU A 59 7.79 -2.30 -0.36
N ILE A 60 9.01 -2.51 -0.80
CA ILE A 60 9.35 -3.47 -1.87
C ILE A 60 10.42 -4.43 -1.39
N CYS A 61 10.58 -5.55 -2.08
CA CYS A 61 11.68 -6.46 -1.86
C CYS A 61 12.34 -6.78 -3.21
N SER A 62 13.57 -6.31 -3.41
CA SER A 62 14.34 -6.60 -4.62
C SER A 62 14.94 -8.02 -4.63
N ASP A 63 14.99 -8.69 -3.48
CA ASP A 63 15.45 -10.07 -3.35
C ASP A 63 14.30 -11.07 -3.43
N LEU A 64 14.13 -11.69 -4.60
CA LEU A 64 13.10 -12.70 -4.84
C LEU A 64 13.32 -13.98 -4.00
N HIS A 65 14.55 -14.31 -3.65
CA HIS A 65 14.84 -15.47 -2.79
C HIS A 65 14.33 -15.21 -1.37
N GLN A 66 14.54 -14.01 -0.85
CA GLN A 66 14.01 -13.61 0.45
C GLN A 66 12.47 -13.71 0.49
N ILE A 67 11.77 -13.26 -0.55
CA ILE A 67 10.32 -13.40 -0.67
C ILE A 67 9.91 -14.87 -0.60
N GLN A 68 10.60 -15.73 -1.35
CA GLN A 68 10.29 -17.16 -1.39
C GLN A 68 10.47 -17.83 -0.02
N GLU A 69 11.56 -17.52 0.68
CA GLU A 69 11.80 -18.05 2.02
C GLU A 69 10.78 -17.54 3.05
N GLN A 70 10.42 -16.26 2.98
CA GLN A 70 9.37 -15.70 3.84
C GLN A 70 8.03 -16.39 3.61
N MET A 71 7.66 -16.67 2.35
CA MET A 71 6.41 -17.37 2.04
C MET A 71 6.40 -18.80 2.54
N LYS A 72 7.50 -19.54 2.41
CA LYS A 72 7.62 -20.92 2.92
C LYS A 72 7.45 -20.98 4.44
N ASN A 73 7.91 -19.96 5.14
CA ASN A 73 7.91 -19.91 6.59
C ASN A 73 6.65 -19.25 7.19
N ARG A 74 5.72 -18.77 6.35
CA ARG A 74 4.44 -18.21 6.84
C ARG A 74 3.53 -19.30 7.38
N PRO A 75 3.00 -19.15 8.59
CA PRO A 75 1.94 -20.03 9.07
C PRO A 75 0.66 -19.71 8.27
N ASN A 76 0.26 -20.57 7.38
CA ASN A 76 -1.04 -20.75 6.66
C ASN A 76 -1.97 -19.53 6.43
N ASN A 77 -1.48 -18.30 6.56
CA ASN A 77 -2.27 -17.08 6.44
C ASN A 77 -1.76 -16.23 5.27
N GLY A 78 -2.61 -15.97 4.30
CA GLY A 78 -2.35 -15.05 3.20
C GLY A 78 -2.02 -15.75 1.88
N LEU A 79 -1.45 -14.99 0.95
CA LEU A 79 -1.11 -15.46 -0.38
C LEU A 79 0.01 -16.52 -0.33
N ILE A 80 -0.28 -17.71 -0.82
CA ILE A 80 0.64 -18.87 -0.89
C ILE A 80 1.18 -19.12 -2.29
N ASP A 81 0.65 -18.43 -3.31
CA ASP A 81 1.12 -18.53 -4.69
C ASP A 81 2.35 -17.62 -4.89
N TYR A 82 3.52 -18.26 -4.93
CA TYR A 82 4.79 -17.57 -5.12
C TYR A 82 4.90 -16.83 -6.45
N GLU A 83 4.43 -17.43 -7.55
CA GLU A 83 4.53 -16.80 -8.87
C GLU A 83 3.63 -15.56 -8.95
N LEU A 84 2.47 -15.60 -8.33
CA LEU A 84 1.61 -14.45 -8.22
C LEU A 84 2.24 -13.36 -7.36
N GLN A 85 2.77 -13.70 -6.19
CA GLN A 85 3.46 -12.76 -5.30
C GLN A 85 4.66 -12.09 -6.00
N LYS A 86 5.44 -12.86 -6.76
CA LYS A 86 6.54 -12.35 -7.56
C LYS A 86 6.07 -11.31 -8.58
N LYS A 87 5.00 -11.61 -9.34
CA LYS A 87 4.42 -10.67 -10.32
C LYS A 87 3.90 -9.41 -9.66
N MET A 88 3.23 -9.52 -8.51
CA MET A 88 2.76 -8.36 -7.75
C MET A 88 3.92 -7.48 -7.28
N ASN A 89 4.97 -8.10 -6.73
CA ASN A 89 6.17 -7.38 -6.31
C ASN A 89 6.90 -6.69 -7.47
N GLU A 90 7.06 -7.37 -8.61
CA GLU A 90 7.64 -6.79 -9.82
C GLU A 90 6.84 -5.59 -10.34
N LYS A 91 5.51 -5.68 -10.34
CA LYS A 91 4.63 -4.56 -10.70
C LYS A 91 4.80 -3.39 -9.74
N ASN A 92 4.87 -3.67 -8.46
CA ASN A 92 5.03 -2.64 -7.43
C ASN A 92 6.39 -1.94 -7.56
N ILE A 93 7.48 -2.68 -7.79
CA ILE A 93 8.81 -2.12 -8.05
C ILE A 93 8.80 -1.22 -9.28
N ASN A 94 8.16 -1.65 -10.38
CA ASN A 94 8.19 -0.93 -11.66
C ASN A 94 7.16 0.20 -11.76
N ARG A 95 6.25 0.31 -10.81
CA ARG A 95 5.26 1.39 -10.78
C ARG A 95 5.95 2.74 -10.51
N PRO A 96 5.65 3.78 -11.32
CA PRO A 96 6.16 5.12 -11.05
C PRO A 96 5.76 5.58 -9.63
N PRO A 97 6.62 6.35 -8.95
CA PRO A 97 6.29 6.86 -7.62
C PRO A 97 5.12 7.84 -7.70
N LEU A 98 4.28 7.79 -6.68
CA LEU A 98 3.16 8.72 -6.51
C LEU A 98 3.60 9.98 -5.75
N ILE A 99 2.71 10.97 -5.71
CA ILE A 99 2.94 12.17 -4.90
C ILE A 99 3.07 11.78 -3.43
N ASN A 100 4.07 12.35 -2.74
CA ASN A 100 4.38 12.10 -1.33
C ASN A 100 4.63 10.61 -1.02
N GLU A 101 5.13 9.85 -1.99
CA GLU A 101 5.50 8.45 -1.81
C GLU A 101 7.02 8.31 -1.68
N VAL A 102 7.46 7.53 -0.71
CA VAL A 102 8.86 7.14 -0.50
C VAL A 102 8.93 5.61 -0.45
N GLU A 103 9.91 5.06 -1.15
CA GLU A 103 10.10 3.61 -1.24
C GLU A 103 11.16 3.15 -0.23
N ILE A 104 10.92 2.01 0.40
CA ILE A 104 11.90 1.27 1.19
C ILE A 104 12.05 -0.12 0.59
N ASP A 105 13.24 -0.45 0.11
CA ASP A 105 13.57 -1.83 -0.22
C ASP A 105 13.98 -2.58 1.05
N VAL A 106 13.23 -3.62 1.39
CA VAL A 106 13.45 -4.43 2.59
C VAL A 106 14.44 -5.58 2.38
N ALA A 107 14.97 -5.74 1.16
CA ALA A 107 15.92 -6.80 0.83
C ALA A 107 17.15 -6.74 1.74
N GLY A 108 17.46 -7.86 2.39
CA GLY A 108 18.62 -8.00 3.29
C GLY A 108 18.57 -7.20 4.58
N LYS A 109 17.44 -6.55 4.89
CA LYS A 109 17.28 -5.73 6.10
C LYS A 109 16.53 -6.47 7.20
N SER A 110 16.89 -6.18 8.44
CA SER A 110 16.11 -6.57 9.62
C SER A 110 14.86 -5.69 9.76
N ILE A 111 13.93 -6.13 10.58
CA ILE A 111 12.71 -5.35 10.89
C ILE A 111 13.09 -4.01 11.53
N GLU A 112 14.10 -4.01 12.40
CA GLU A 112 14.58 -2.82 13.10
C GLU A 112 15.16 -1.80 12.12
N GLU A 113 15.95 -2.25 11.14
CA GLU A 113 16.51 -1.37 10.10
C GLU A 113 15.42 -0.76 9.20
N VAL A 114 14.40 -1.55 8.85
CA VAL A 114 13.25 -1.04 8.09
C VAL A 114 12.44 -0.03 8.91
N LEU A 115 12.22 -0.32 10.19
CA LEU A 115 11.51 0.58 11.10
C LEU A 115 12.27 1.90 11.29
N GLU A 116 13.60 1.85 11.48
CA GLU A 116 14.42 3.05 11.61
C GLU A 116 14.34 3.93 10.34
N GLN A 117 14.40 3.31 9.16
CA GLN A 117 14.21 4.03 7.90
C GLN A 117 12.83 4.65 7.79
N ALA A 118 11.77 3.92 8.16
CA ALA A 118 10.40 4.44 8.12
C ALA A 118 10.23 5.63 9.08
N VAL A 119 10.75 5.56 10.29
CA VAL A 119 10.73 6.67 11.26
C VAL A 119 11.47 7.88 10.70
N ASN A 120 12.67 7.69 10.15
CA ASN A 120 13.42 8.78 9.54
C ASN A 120 12.66 9.43 8.38
N ILE A 121 11.98 8.66 7.54
CA ILE A 121 11.13 9.19 6.45
C ILE A 121 9.99 10.02 7.03
N ILE A 122 9.28 9.54 8.04
CA ILE A 122 8.18 10.26 8.69
C ILE A 122 8.64 11.60 9.26
N GLU A 123 9.86 11.65 9.81
CA GLU A 123 10.40 12.85 10.45
C GLU A 123 11.01 13.86 9.46
N THR A 124 11.52 13.40 8.32
CA THR A 124 12.37 14.23 7.46
C THR A 124 11.86 14.40 6.02
N ALA A 125 11.02 13.50 5.53
CA ALA A 125 10.56 13.57 4.15
C ALA A 125 9.62 14.76 3.94
N PRO A 126 9.86 15.59 2.91
CA PRO A 126 8.98 16.71 2.62
C PRO A 126 7.63 16.23 2.10
N SER A 127 6.55 16.70 2.69
CA SER A 127 5.20 16.53 2.20
C SER A 127 4.78 17.74 1.34
N ARG A 128 4.23 17.47 0.17
CA ARG A 128 3.66 18.50 -0.70
C ARG A 128 2.16 18.58 -0.45
N LEU A 129 1.69 19.76 -0.04
CA LEU A 129 0.27 19.99 0.24
C LEU A 129 -0.51 20.40 -1.00
N ASP A 130 0.14 21.15 -1.90
CA ASP A 130 -0.46 21.63 -3.14
C ASP A 130 0.26 21.03 -4.35
N TYR A 131 -0.52 20.38 -5.23
CA TYR A 131 -0.03 19.72 -6.44
C TYR A 131 -1.19 19.45 -7.40
N GLU A 132 -0.87 19.38 -8.68
CA GLU A 132 -1.75 18.81 -9.68
C GLU A 132 -1.52 17.29 -9.71
N TYR A 133 -2.61 16.54 -9.77
CA TYR A 133 -2.55 15.07 -9.80
C TYR A 133 -3.57 14.51 -10.78
N THR A 134 -3.09 13.71 -11.70
CA THR A 134 -3.92 12.88 -12.57
C THR A 134 -3.73 11.44 -12.15
N LYS A 135 -4.81 10.80 -11.73
CA LYS A 135 -4.77 9.40 -11.32
C LYS A 135 -4.32 8.53 -12.50
N PRO A 136 -3.34 7.65 -12.31
CA PRO A 136 -2.98 6.64 -13.32
C PRO A 136 -4.16 5.76 -13.70
N GLU A 137 -4.13 5.23 -14.91
CA GLU A 137 -5.13 4.24 -15.33
C GLU A 137 -5.10 3.00 -14.42
N LYS A 138 -6.29 2.44 -14.18
CA LYS A 138 -6.45 1.25 -13.33
C LYS A 138 -5.65 0.07 -13.93
N ASP A 139 -4.81 -0.55 -13.11
CA ASP A 139 -4.11 -1.78 -13.52
C ASP A 139 -5.09 -2.95 -13.55
N LEU A 140 -5.40 -3.41 -14.76
CA LEU A 140 -6.34 -4.51 -14.98
C LEU A 140 -5.87 -5.85 -14.38
N PHE A 141 -4.57 -6.01 -14.13
CA PHE A 141 -4.03 -7.21 -13.49
C PHE A 141 -4.56 -7.34 -12.06
N TYR A 142 -4.48 -6.29 -11.25
CA TYR A 142 -5.02 -6.32 -9.89
C TYR A 142 -6.53 -6.53 -9.89
N SER A 143 -7.25 -5.88 -10.83
CA SER A 143 -8.68 -6.13 -11.01
C SER A 143 -8.97 -7.60 -11.29
N TRP A 144 -8.17 -8.25 -12.10
CA TRP A 144 -8.28 -9.67 -12.40
C TRP A 144 -7.99 -10.54 -11.17
N VAL A 145 -6.94 -10.24 -10.40
CA VAL A 145 -6.59 -10.94 -9.14
C VAL A 145 -7.79 -10.96 -8.20
N PHE A 146 -8.41 -9.81 -7.95
CA PHE A 146 -9.55 -9.71 -7.03
C PHE A 146 -10.81 -10.38 -7.57
N SER A 147 -11.07 -10.26 -8.88
CA SER A 147 -12.24 -10.87 -9.51
C SER A 147 -12.21 -12.40 -9.52
N ASN A 148 -11.03 -12.99 -9.49
CA ASN A 148 -10.86 -14.46 -9.54
C ASN A 148 -10.67 -15.09 -8.14
N GLY A 149 -10.82 -14.32 -7.06
CA GLY A 149 -10.88 -14.86 -5.70
C GLY A 149 -9.58 -15.50 -5.22
N LEU A 150 -8.45 -15.00 -5.67
CA LEU A 150 -7.13 -15.37 -5.13
C LEU A 150 -7.02 -14.75 -3.73
N ARG A 151 -7.64 -15.39 -2.76
CA ARG A 151 -7.65 -15.08 -1.33
C ARG A 151 -6.67 -15.95 -0.59
#